data_da942f7e204be188b149d496ae32d481
#
_entry.id   da942f7e204be188b149d496ae32d481
#
_cell.length_a   1.000
_cell.length_b   1.000
_cell.length_c   1.000
_cell.angle_alpha   90.00
_cell.angle_beta   90.00
_cell.angle_gamma   90.00
#
_symmetry.space_group_name_H-M   'P 1'
#
loop_
_entity.id
_entity.type
_entity.pdbx_description
1 polymer ?
#
loop_
_entity_poly.entity_id
_entity_poly.type
_entity_poly.pdbx_seq_one_letter_code
_entity_poly.pdbx_strand_id
1 'polypeptide(L)'
;MHSIARDDWSYVYLLSGEVLIDIDRRPYLLKASDFALIPPFIHYSVKYFKDTIGYMGAFSTELLRNAGHSVLRMKEPSVLSIPVEDKLFYDELMIRLMRHAGQVAIVRSLIEVILSQFDELLPAPGGSASSRLCSSYLEKVFDVSQPFSSVAGYASLLGVTPSHLNRTVKAETGKSAGEWIDNARLALARELLCDRSMPMSEIAERLCFSEASYFSRFFRKMTGISPSSFRERMV
;
A
#
# COMPACT_ATOMS: atom_id res chain seq x y z
N MET A 1 5.65 0.23 -11.19
CA MET A 1 4.25 0.70 -11.02
C MET A 1 4.21 2.21 -11.15
N HIS A 2 3.29 2.74 -11.96
CA HIS A 2 3.19 4.18 -12.17
C HIS A 2 2.64 4.85 -10.91
N SER A 3 3.26 5.96 -10.53
CA SER A 3 2.75 6.84 -9.48
C SER A 3 1.60 7.66 -10.05
N ILE A 4 0.51 7.76 -9.32
CA ILE A 4 -0.68 8.51 -9.69
C ILE A 4 -0.78 9.72 -8.77
N ALA A 5 -1.01 10.91 -9.31
CA ALA A 5 -1.47 12.08 -8.58
C ALA A 5 -2.73 12.61 -9.25
N ARG A 6 -3.72 12.96 -8.46
CA ARG A 6 -5.00 13.52 -8.92
C ARG A 6 -5.22 14.88 -8.27
N ASP A 7 -5.96 15.73 -8.94
CA ASP A 7 -6.48 17.00 -8.40
C ASP A 7 -7.72 16.80 -7.51
N ASP A 8 -8.20 15.57 -7.44
CA ASP A 8 -9.33 15.13 -6.63
C ASP A 8 -8.89 14.32 -5.40
N TRP A 9 -9.75 14.23 -4.40
CA TRP A 9 -9.59 13.27 -3.30
C TRP A 9 -9.66 11.85 -3.83
N SER A 10 -8.74 10.99 -3.40
CA SER A 10 -8.76 9.56 -3.70
C SER A 10 -9.05 8.76 -2.45
N TYR A 11 -9.71 7.61 -2.60
CA TYR A 11 -9.96 6.69 -1.51
C TYR A 11 -9.66 5.26 -1.89
N VAL A 12 -9.32 4.47 -0.88
CA VAL A 12 -9.16 3.01 -0.98
C VAL A 12 -9.84 2.38 0.22
N TYR A 13 -10.73 1.40 -0.01
CA TYR A 13 -11.37 0.60 1.02
C TYR A 13 -11.19 -0.88 0.73
N LEU A 14 -10.68 -1.65 1.69
CA LEU A 14 -10.42 -3.07 1.53
C LEU A 14 -11.50 -3.93 2.17
N LEU A 15 -12.08 -4.83 1.36
CA LEU A 15 -13.00 -5.87 1.82
C LEU A 15 -12.23 -7.08 2.38
N SER A 16 -11.13 -7.45 1.72
CA SER A 16 -10.27 -8.57 2.11
C SER A 16 -8.83 -8.38 1.65
N GLY A 17 -7.92 -9.19 2.20
CA GLY A 17 -6.51 -9.19 1.85
C GLY A 17 -5.73 -8.03 2.44
N GLU A 18 -4.61 -7.70 1.81
CA GLU A 18 -3.73 -6.63 2.25
C GLU A 18 -3.07 -5.94 1.04
N VAL A 19 -2.84 -4.64 1.15
CA VAL A 19 -2.14 -3.84 0.15
C VAL A 19 -1.16 -2.91 0.83
N LEU A 20 0.05 -2.80 0.30
CA LEU A 20 1.01 -1.76 0.67
C LEU A 20 0.94 -0.66 -0.39
N ILE A 21 0.49 0.51 0.02
CA ILE A 21 0.44 1.71 -0.81
C ILE A 21 1.51 2.67 -0.31
N ASP A 22 2.36 3.12 -1.21
CA ASP A 22 3.23 4.25 -0.98
C ASP A 22 2.43 5.53 -1.27
N ILE A 23 2.30 6.40 -0.29
CA ILE A 23 1.61 7.69 -0.42
C ILE A 23 2.58 8.77 0.04
N ASP A 24 2.99 9.64 -0.87
CA ASP A 24 3.98 10.70 -0.63
C ASP A 24 5.28 10.17 -0.01
N ARG A 25 5.81 9.06 -0.59
CA ARG A 25 7.01 8.34 -0.13
C ARG A 25 6.89 7.72 1.26
N ARG A 26 5.67 7.61 1.81
CA ARG A 26 5.40 6.92 3.07
C ARG A 26 4.60 5.65 2.80
N PRO A 27 5.05 4.49 3.27
CA PRO A 27 4.32 3.24 3.09
C PRO A 27 3.17 3.11 4.08
N TYR A 28 2.00 2.76 3.56
CA TYR A 28 0.79 2.45 4.32
C TYR A 28 0.37 1.01 4.02
N LEU A 29 0.43 0.14 5.01
CA LEU A 29 -0.10 -1.21 4.89
C LEU A 29 -1.56 -1.20 5.28
N LEU A 30 -2.44 -1.31 4.27
CA LEU A 30 -3.88 -1.46 4.48
C LEU A 30 -4.24 -2.94 4.56
N LYS A 31 -5.14 -3.28 5.47
CA LYS A 31 -5.71 -4.62 5.68
C LYS A 31 -7.22 -4.59 5.44
N ALA A 32 -7.86 -5.75 5.48
CA ALA A 32 -9.32 -5.82 5.42
C ALA A 32 -9.96 -4.87 6.45
N SER A 33 -11.00 -4.15 6.03
CA SER A 33 -11.70 -3.09 6.77
C SER A 33 -10.93 -1.78 6.95
N ASP A 34 -9.73 -1.62 6.36
CA ASP A 34 -9.07 -0.32 6.33
C ASP A 34 -9.63 0.56 5.20
N PHE A 35 -9.88 1.81 5.55
CA PHE A 35 -10.28 2.87 4.63
C PHE A 35 -9.20 3.95 4.61
N ALA A 36 -8.58 4.18 3.46
CA ALA A 36 -7.61 5.25 3.25
C ALA A 36 -8.23 6.39 2.47
N LEU A 37 -8.00 7.63 2.92
CA LEU A 37 -8.37 8.85 2.23
C LEU A 37 -7.10 9.64 1.90
N ILE A 38 -6.91 9.96 0.62
CA ILE A 38 -5.71 10.58 0.08
C ILE A 38 -6.06 11.96 -0.45
N PRO A 39 -5.46 13.04 0.08
CA PRO A 39 -5.72 14.40 -0.37
C PRO A 39 -5.34 14.63 -1.84
N PRO A 40 -5.91 15.68 -2.49
CA PRO A 40 -5.52 16.10 -3.83
C PRO A 40 -4.02 16.39 -3.95
N PHE A 41 -3.47 16.18 -5.15
CA PHE A 41 -2.08 16.43 -5.53
C PHE A 41 -1.04 15.57 -4.80
N ILE A 42 -1.46 14.59 -4.00
CA ILE A 42 -0.56 13.65 -3.36
C ILE A 42 -0.32 12.46 -4.29
N HIS A 43 0.96 12.13 -4.49
CA HIS A 43 1.37 10.98 -5.27
C HIS A 43 1.20 9.68 -4.49
N TYR A 44 0.61 8.67 -5.10
CA TYR A 44 0.53 7.34 -4.52
C TYR A 44 0.75 6.24 -5.55
N SER A 45 1.23 5.10 -5.08
CA SER A 45 1.46 3.91 -5.90
C SER A 45 1.32 2.64 -5.08
N VAL A 46 0.77 1.58 -5.67
CA VAL A 46 0.70 0.27 -5.02
C VAL A 46 2.07 -0.40 -5.13
N LYS A 47 2.65 -0.82 -4.01
CA LYS A 47 3.95 -1.52 -3.96
C LYS A 47 3.80 -3.03 -3.80
N TYR A 48 2.77 -3.47 -3.08
CA TYR A 48 2.51 -4.88 -2.82
C TYR A 48 1.02 -5.10 -2.59
N PHE A 49 0.51 -6.27 -2.97
CA PHE A 49 -0.84 -6.71 -2.64
C PHE A 49 -0.90 -8.24 -2.53
N LYS A 50 -1.80 -8.72 -1.69
CA LYS A 50 -2.04 -10.15 -1.50
C LYS A 50 -3.52 -10.40 -1.23
N ASP A 51 -4.14 -11.27 -2.03
CA ASP A 51 -5.54 -11.71 -1.92
C ASP A 51 -6.52 -10.51 -1.74
N THR A 52 -6.21 -9.40 -2.43
CA THR A 52 -6.84 -8.09 -2.22
C THR A 52 -8.10 -7.95 -3.03
N ILE A 53 -9.21 -7.70 -2.34
CA ILE A 53 -10.50 -7.27 -2.91
C ILE A 53 -10.88 -5.98 -2.21
N GLY A 54 -11.33 -4.98 -2.96
CA GLY A 54 -11.73 -3.70 -2.38
C GLY A 54 -12.20 -2.70 -3.43
N TYR A 55 -12.40 -1.48 -2.99
CA TYR A 55 -12.82 -0.36 -3.81
C TYR A 55 -11.74 0.72 -3.83
N MET A 56 -11.52 1.29 -5.00
CA MET A 56 -10.68 2.47 -5.19
C MET A 56 -11.44 3.46 -6.06
N GLY A 57 -11.43 4.71 -5.68
CA GLY A 57 -12.09 5.76 -6.45
C GLY A 57 -11.57 7.14 -6.11
N ALA A 58 -12.20 8.14 -6.73
CA ALA A 58 -11.92 9.54 -6.48
C ALA A 58 -13.23 10.35 -6.48
N PHE A 59 -13.23 11.45 -5.76
CA PHE A 59 -14.33 12.43 -5.76
C PHE A 59 -13.78 13.85 -5.76
N SER A 60 -14.47 14.72 -6.50
CA SER A 60 -14.06 16.12 -6.63
C SER A 60 -14.25 16.89 -5.33
N THR A 61 -13.29 17.74 -5.00
CA THR A 61 -13.42 18.72 -3.91
C THR A 61 -14.67 19.62 -4.08
N GLU A 62 -15.08 19.89 -5.32
CA GLU A 62 -16.28 20.69 -5.60
C GLU A 62 -17.57 20.00 -5.15
N LEU A 63 -17.61 18.67 -5.18
CA LEU A 63 -18.75 17.89 -4.70
C LEU A 63 -19.08 18.20 -3.23
N LEU A 64 -18.06 18.54 -2.44
CA LEU A 64 -18.12 18.74 -0.99
C LEU A 64 -17.76 20.18 -0.58
N ARG A 65 -17.86 21.16 -1.49
CA ARG A 65 -17.38 22.54 -1.28
C ARG A 65 -17.93 23.20 -0.01
N ASN A 66 -19.11 22.80 0.47
CA ASN A 66 -19.76 23.34 1.67
C ASN A 66 -19.75 22.35 2.86
N ALA A 67 -19.09 21.22 2.72
CA ALA A 67 -19.00 20.23 3.80
C ALA A 67 -17.96 20.68 4.82
N GLY A 68 -18.38 20.80 6.09
CA GLY A 68 -17.52 21.29 7.18
C GLY A 68 -16.55 20.25 7.75
N HIS A 69 -16.35 19.11 7.07
CA HIS A 69 -15.55 17.99 7.55
C HIS A 69 -14.08 18.36 7.80
N SER A 70 -13.59 18.03 9.00
CA SER A 70 -12.23 18.36 9.41
C SER A 70 -11.19 17.59 8.58
N VAL A 71 -11.50 16.37 8.19
CA VAL A 71 -10.65 15.51 7.35
C VAL A 71 -10.33 16.17 5.99
N LEU A 72 -11.24 16.94 5.41
CA LEU A 72 -11.00 17.65 4.13
C LEU A 72 -10.03 18.84 4.25
N ARG A 73 -9.64 19.21 5.46
CA ARG A 73 -8.60 20.24 5.73
C ARG A 73 -7.22 19.63 5.92
N MET A 74 -7.14 18.32 6.03
CA MET A 74 -5.88 17.62 6.22
C MET A 74 -5.06 17.64 4.94
N LYS A 75 -3.76 17.83 5.09
CA LYS A 75 -2.78 17.80 4.00
C LYS A 75 -2.06 16.46 3.91
N GLU A 76 -2.28 15.58 4.87
CA GLU A 76 -1.68 14.24 4.94
C GLU A 76 -2.74 13.17 4.72
N PRO A 77 -2.35 12.02 4.16
CA PRO A 77 -3.26 10.88 4.02
C PRO A 77 -3.76 10.42 5.39
N SER A 78 -5.02 9.97 5.42
CA SER A 78 -5.64 9.43 6.62
C SER A 78 -6.02 7.98 6.37
N VAL A 79 -5.70 7.10 7.31
CA VAL A 79 -6.12 5.70 7.29
C VAL A 79 -6.92 5.42 8.54
N LEU A 80 -8.10 4.86 8.34
CA LEU A 80 -9.03 4.49 9.37
C LEU A 80 -9.27 2.98 9.30
N SER A 81 -9.07 2.27 10.41
CA SER A 81 -9.50 0.88 10.55
C SER A 81 -10.95 0.87 11.03
N ILE A 82 -11.85 0.42 10.17
CA ILE A 82 -13.28 0.37 10.47
C ILE A 82 -13.53 -0.71 11.53
N PRO A 83 -14.23 -0.40 12.64
CA PRO A 83 -14.62 -1.39 13.62
C PRO A 83 -15.41 -2.55 13.02
N VAL A 84 -15.25 -3.74 13.59
CA VAL A 84 -15.90 -4.97 13.08
C VAL A 84 -17.42 -4.84 13.05
N GLU A 85 -17.99 -4.18 14.03
CA GLU A 85 -19.42 -3.89 14.15
C GLU A 85 -19.95 -3.01 13.01
N ASP A 86 -19.13 -2.10 12.47
CA ASP A 86 -19.50 -1.16 11.42
C ASP A 86 -19.17 -1.67 10.02
N LYS A 87 -18.43 -2.79 9.91
CA LYS A 87 -17.95 -3.30 8.64
C LYS A 87 -19.06 -3.51 7.61
N LEU A 88 -20.17 -4.15 8.00
CA LEU A 88 -21.29 -4.41 7.09
C LEU A 88 -21.91 -3.10 6.57
N PHE A 89 -21.97 -2.09 7.40
CA PHE A 89 -22.49 -0.76 7.02
C PHE A 89 -21.59 -0.13 5.94
N TYR A 90 -20.27 -0.16 6.13
CA TYR A 90 -19.33 0.37 5.13
C TYR A 90 -19.32 -0.44 3.84
N ASP A 91 -19.39 -1.76 3.92
CA ASP A 91 -19.49 -2.64 2.74
C ASP A 91 -20.72 -2.25 1.89
N GLU A 92 -21.87 -2.05 2.53
CA GLU A 92 -23.11 -1.62 1.86
C GLU A 92 -23.01 -0.19 1.31
N LEU A 93 -22.38 0.74 2.03
CA LEU A 93 -22.11 2.10 1.54
C LEU A 93 -21.32 2.09 0.25
N MET A 94 -20.26 1.27 0.17
CA MET A 94 -19.42 1.18 -1.02
C MET A 94 -20.17 0.56 -2.19
N ILE A 95 -21.00 -0.46 -1.96
CA ILE A 95 -21.87 -1.04 -2.99
C ILE A 95 -22.84 0.02 -3.53
N ARG A 96 -23.46 0.80 -2.65
CA ARG A 96 -24.39 1.88 -3.04
C ARG A 96 -23.66 2.99 -3.80
N LEU A 97 -22.47 3.39 -3.35
CA LEU A 97 -21.64 4.38 -4.02
C LEU A 97 -21.35 3.97 -5.47
N MET A 98 -20.97 2.71 -5.68
CA MET A 98 -20.71 2.19 -7.03
C MET A 98 -21.98 2.10 -7.88
N ARG A 99 -23.10 1.65 -7.28
CA ARG A 99 -24.39 1.51 -7.99
C ARG A 99 -24.95 2.86 -8.45
N HIS A 100 -24.71 3.93 -7.69
CA HIS A 100 -25.24 5.26 -7.95
C HIS A 100 -24.19 6.27 -8.45
N ALA A 101 -23.06 5.81 -8.98
CA ALA A 101 -21.94 6.66 -9.39
C ALA A 101 -22.32 7.81 -10.35
N GLY A 102 -23.38 7.65 -11.16
CA GLY A 102 -23.90 8.71 -12.03
C GLY A 102 -24.90 9.70 -11.38
N GLN A 103 -25.26 9.49 -10.10
CA GLN A 103 -26.28 10.28 -9.41
C GLN A 103 -25.63 11.19 -8.35
N VAL A 104 -25.19 12.38 -8.77
CA VAL A 104 -24.37 13.31 -7.98
C VAL A 104 -24.93 13.58 -6.57
N ALA A 105 -26.24 13.76 -6.40
CA ALA A 105 -26.85 14.04 -5.09
C ALA A 105 -26.71 12.85 -4.14
N ILE A 106 -26.92 11.62 -4.63
CA ILE A 106 -26.78 10.39 -3.82
C ILE A 106 -25.31 10.15 -3.47
N VAL A 107 -24.43 10.28 -4.46
CA VAL A 107 -22.97 10.12 -4.25
C VAL A 107 -22.48 11.12 -3.18
N ARG A 108 -22.89 12.38 -3.26
CA ARG A 108 -22.57 13.39 -2.24
C ARG A 108 -22.97 12.94 -0.85
N SER A 109 -24.25 12.57 -0.65
CA SER A 109 -24.76 12.16 0.66
C SER A 109 -24.03 10.93 1.22
N LEU A 110 -23.71 9.94 0.38
CA LEU A 110 -22.96 8.77 0.80
C LEU A 110 -21.52 9.11 1.21
N ILE A 111 -20.85 9.99 0.47
CA ILE A 111 -19.51 10.47 0.83
C ILE A 111 -19.54 11.29 2.11
N GLU A 112 -20.53 12.18 2.31
CA GLU A 112 -20.69 12.94 3.55
C GLU A 112 -20.86 12.03 4.77
N VAL A 113 -21.58 10.91 4.65
CA VAL A 113 -21.68 9.91 5.72
C VAL A 113 -20.31 9.31 6.03
N ILE A 114 -19.54 8.91 5.01
CA ILE A 114 -18.18 8.36 5.19
C ILE A 114 -17.28 9.39 5.89
N LEU A 115 -17.30 10.64 5.45
CA LEU A 115 -16.45 11.70 6.02
C LEU A 115 -16.83 12.06 7.45
N SER A 116 -18.13 12.01 7.80
CA SER A 116 -18.57 12.21 9.19
C SER A 116 -17.99 11.16 10.14
N GLN A 117 -17.93 9.92 9.69
CA GLN A 117 -17.30 8.83 10.45
C GLN A 117 -15.78 9.01 10.55
N PHE A 118 -15.14 9.51 9.50
CA PHE A 118 -13.71 9.86 9.58
C PHE A 118 -13.47 10.94 10.63
N ASP A 119 -14.31 11.96 10.72
CA ASP A 119 -14.18 13.03 11.73
C ASP A 119 -14.31 12.50 13.17
N GLU A 120 -15.12 11.46 13.40
CA GLU A 120 -15.29 10.83 14.71
C GLU A 120 -14.17 9.86 15.08
N LEU A 121 -13.71 9.07 14.10
CA LEU A 121 -12.84 7.93 14.36
C LEU A 121 -11.35 8.20 14.10
N LEU A 122 -11.01 9.35 13.50
CA LEU A 122 -9.61 9.68 13.23
C LEU A 122 -8.83 9.77 14.54
N PRO A 123 -7.78 8.95 14.72
CA PRO A 123 -6.91 9.06 15.88
C PRO A 123 -6.20 10.42 15.88
N ALA A 124 -5.89 10.92 17.07
CA ALA A 124 -5.07 12.11 17.21
C ALA A 124 -3.75 11.95 16.43
N PRO A 125 -3.22 13.00 15.77
CA PRO A 125 -1.99 12.91 14.99
C PRO A 125 -0.81 12.47 15.85
N GLY A 126 -0.19 11.33 15.48
CA GLY A 126 1.02 10.82 16.13
C GLY A 126 1.00 9.32 16.33
N GLY A 127 1.44 8.54 15.34
CA GLY A 127 1.65 7.10 15.49
C GLY A 127 2.65 6.76 16.61
N SER A 128 2.56 5.54 17.17
CA SER A 128 3.51 5.03 18.18
C SER A 128 4.93 5.02 17.65
N ALA A 129 5.93 4.96 18.55
CA ALA A 129 7.34 4.79 18.16
C ALA A 129 7.52 3.51 17.30
N SER A 130 6.78 2.44 17.62
CA SER A 130 6.76 1.18 16.86
C SER A 130 6.22 1.37 15.46
N SER A 131 5.09 2.07 15.31
CA SER A 131 4.49 2.37 14.02
C SER A 131 5.41 3.22 13.14
N ARG A 132 6.06 4.25 13.72
CA ARG A 132 7.06 5.07 13.01
C ARG A 132 8.27 4.25 12.55
N LEU A 133 8.82 3.38 13.41
CA LEU A 133 9.93 2.50 13.03
C LEU A 133 9.53 1.55 11.91
N CYS A 134 8.35 0.95 12.00
CA CYS A 134 7.81 0.06 10.96
C CYS A 134 7.66 0.80 9.61
N SER A 135 7.06 1.99 9.60
CA SER A 135 6.91 2.82 8.40
C SER A 135 8.26 3.18 7.79
N SER A 136 9.22 3.66 8.60
CA SER A 136 10.58 3.97 8.12
C SER A 136 11.31 2.75 7.56
N TYR A 137 11.07 1.57 8.12
CA TYR A 137 11.62 0.33 7.59
C TYR A 137 11.03 -0.01 6.21
N LEU A 138 9.70 0.01 6.09
CA LEU A 138 9.02 -0.29 4.82
C LEU A 138 9.39 0.72 3.72
N GLU A 139 9.49 2.01 4.06
CA GLU A 139 9.98 3.05 3.14
C GLU A 139 11.34 2.67 2.54
N LYS A 140 12.31 2.30 3.39
CA LYS A 140 13.65 1.91 2.93
C LYS A 140 13.68 0.60 2.15
N VAL A 141 12.86 -0.38 2.51
CA VAL A 141 12.81 -1.68 1.81
C VAL A 141 12.20 -1.54 0.41
N PHE A 142 11.23 -0.65 0.22
CA PHE A 142 10.58 -0.40 -1.08
C PHE A 142 11.18 0.78 -1.86
N ASP A 143 12.25 1.38 -1.37
CA ASP A 143 13.05 2.36 -2.11
C ASP A 143 13.94 1.64 -3.14
N VAL A 144 13.44 1.53 -4.36
CA VAL A 144 14.16 0.87 -5.47
C VAL A 144 15.39 1.64 -5.98
N SER A 145 15.63 2.85 -5.48
CA SER A 145 16.84 3.62 -5.80
C SER A 145 18.07 3.10 -5.07
N GLN A 146 17.87 2.30 -4.02
CA GLN A 146 18.93 1.71 -3.21
C GLN A 146 18.99 0.18 -3.39
N PRO A 147 20.18 -0.43 -3.33
CA PRO A 147 20.31 -1.86 -3.38
C PRO A 147 19.66 -2.52 -2.15
N PHE A 148 19.06 -3.70 -2.34
CA PHE A 148 18.52 -4.46 -1.21
C PHE A 148 19.61 -4.85 -0.22
N SER A 149 19.32 -4.65 1.06
CA SER A 149 20.18 -4.99 2.18
C SER A 149 19.63 -6.20 2.96
N SER A 150 20.39 -6.69 3.92
CA SER A 150 19.93 -7.67 4.91
C SER A 150 19.10 -6.99 6.00
N VAL A 151 18.38 -7.78 6.80
CA VAL A 151 17.66 -7.26 8.00
C VAL A 151 18.63 -6.53 8.93
N ALA A 152 19.87 -7.05 9.07
CA ALA A 152 20.90 -6.40 9.88
C ALA A 152 21.35 -5.05 9.29
N GLY A 153 21.49 -4.96 7.96
CA GLY A 153 21.82 -3.71 7.27
C GLY A 153 20.74 -2.66 7.46
N TYR A 154 19.48 -3.02 7.26
CA TYR A 154 18.36 -2.08 7.49
C TYR A 154 18.24 -1.67 8.98
N ALA A 155 18.47 -2.61 9.90
CA ALA A 155 18.47 -2.30 11.33
C ALA A 155 19.55 -1.29 11.69
N SER A 156 20.77 -1.45 11.14
CA SER A 156 21.86 -0.50 11.30
C SER A 156 21.51 0.89 10.77
N LEU A 157 20.90 0.97 9.58
CA LEU A 157 20.44 2.23 8.98
C LEU A 157 19.39 2.95 9.83
N LEU A 158 18.59 2.20 10.58
CA LEU A 158 17.53 2.73 11.45
C LEU A 158 17.96 2.90 12.91
N GLY A 159 19.23 2.63 13.24
CA GLY A 159 19.77 2.79 14.59
C GLY A 159 19.18 1.82 15.64
N VAL A 160 18.74 0.63 15.21
CA VAL A 160 18.14 -0.39 16.08
C VAL A 160 18.83 -1.74 15.93
N THR A 161 18.57 -2.67 16.85
CA THR A 161 19.02 -4.06 16.71
C THR A 161 18.14 -4.84 15.70
N PRO A 162 18.71 -5.84 14.98
CA PRO A 162 17.92 -6.68 14.06
C PRO A 162 16.73 -7.37 14.74
N SER A 163 16.90 -7.83 15.99
CA SER A 163 15.84 -8.47 16.77
C SER A 163 14.72 -7.49 17.11
N HIS A 164 15.06 -6.25 17.49
CA HIS A 164 14.06 -5.20 17.76
C HIS A 164 13.29 -4.85 16.50
N LEU A 165 14.00 -4.60 15.38
CA LEU A 165 13.38 -4.32 14.10
C LEU A 165 12.41 -5.43 13.70
N ASN A 166 12.87 -6.70 13.71
CA ASN A 166 12.05 -7.83 13.29
C ASN A 166 10.79 -8.00 14.16
N ARG A 167 10.93 -7.85 15.48
CA ARG A 167 9.80 -7.94 16.43
C ARG A 167 8.78 -6.83 16.17
N THR A 168 9.26 -5.59 16.01
CA THR A 168 8.39 -4.42 15.78
C THR A 168 7.64 -4.56 14.46
N VAL A 169 8.35 -4.85 13.35
CA VAL A 169 7.74 -5.02 12.03
C VAL A 169 6.73 -6.17 12.05
N LYS A 170 7.05 -7.29 12.70
CA LYS A 170 6.12 -8.43 12.79
C LYS A 170 4.88 -8.12 13.62
N ALA A 171 5.02 -7.35 14.71
CA ALA A 171 3.88 -6.94 15.54
C ALA A 171 2.93 -6.01 14.77
N GLU A 172 3.46 -5.04 14.02
CA GLU A 172 2.68 -4.05 13.27
C GLU A 172 2.03 -4.65 12.01
N THR A 173 2.76 -5.54 11.30
CA THR A 173 2.35 -5.99 9.96
C THR A 173 1.88 -7.45 9.90
N GLY A 174 2.23 -8.26 10.90
CA GLY A 174 2.03 -9.71 10.86
C GLY A 174 3.14 -10.47 10.11
N LYS A 175 4.05 -9.80 9.41
CA LYS A 175 5.18 -10.38 8.66
C LYS A 175 6.51 -9.97 9.26
N SER A 176 7.49 -10.88 9.16
CA SER A 176 8.87 -10.56 9.55
C SER A 176 9.51 -9.53 8.61
N ALA A 177 10.56 -8.87 9.10
CA ALA A 177 11.35 -7.96 8.28
C ALA A 177 11.92 -8.65 7.03
N GLY A 178 12.41 -9.90 7.16
CA GLY A 178 12.89 -10.68 6.02
C GLY A 178 11.83 -10.94 4.96
N GLU A 179 10.60 -11.29 5.36
CA GLU A 179 9.48 -11.49 4.43
C GLU A 179 9.14 -10.20 3.66
N TRP A 180 9.29 -9.03 4.27
CA TRP A 180 9.10 -7.76 3.57
C TRP A 180 10.20 -7.47 2.53
N ILE A 181 11.46 -7.83 2.81
CA ILE A 181 12.53 -7.76 1.82
C ILE A 181 12.21 -8.67 0.63
N ASP A 182 11.76 -9.90 0.90
CA ASP A 182 11.38 -10.84 -0.16
C ASP A 182 10.18 -10.32 -0.98
N ASN A 183 9.19 -9.71 -0.35
CA ASN A 183 8.05 -9.11 -1.03
C ASN A 183 8.47 -7.92 -1.92
N ALA A 184 9.36 -7.06 -1.43
CA ALA A 184 9.87 -5.93 -2.20
C ALA A 184 10.71 -6.39 -3.41
N ARG A 185 11.57 -7.39 -3.22
CA ARG A 185 12.29 -8.04 -4.33
C ARG A 185 11.35 -8.63 -5.36
N LEU A 186 10.28 -9.30 -4.92
CA LEU A 186 9.28 -9.86 -5.83
C LEU A 186 8.53 -8.78 -6.60
N ALA A 187 8.16 -7.68 -5.95
CA ALA A 187 7.50 -6.55 -6.60
C ALA A 187 8.37 -5.95 -7.71
N LEU A 188 9.62 -5.65 -7.40
CA LEU A 188 10.59 -5.16 -8.39
C LEU A 188 10.88 -6.19 -9.49
N ALA A 189 10.98 -7.48 -9.15
CA ALA A 189 11.17 -8.55 -10.13
C ALA A 189 10.05 -8.57 -11.17
N ARG A 190 8.80 -8.46 -10.73
CA ARG A 190 7.63 -8.41 -11.64
C ARG A 190 7.67 -7.21 -12.57
N GLU A 191 8.08 -6.05 -12.07
CA GLU A 191 8.24 -4.84 -12.87
C GLU A 191 9.34 -5.00 -13.93
N LEU A 192 10.53 -5.47 -13.54
CA LEU A 192 11.66 -5.69 -14.44
C LEU A 192 11.36 -6.79 -15.48
N LEU A 193 10.58 -7.80 -15.14
CA LEU A 193 10.17 -8.86 -16.08
C LEU A 193 9.22 -8.37 -17.17
N CYS A 194 8.56 -7.22 -17.02
CA CYS A 194 7.76 -6.61 -18.07
C CYS A 194 8.63 -6.09 -19.23
N ASP A 195 9.88 -5.74 -18.96
CA ASP A 195 10.85 -5.43 -20.02
C ASP A 195 11.42 -6.73 -20.61
N ARG A 196 10.98 -7.06 -21.82
CA ARG A 196 11.39 -8.27 -22.52
C ARG A 196 12.86 -8.25 -22.98
N SER A 197 13.42 -7.06 -23.14
CA SER A 197 14.82 -6.90 -23.59
C SER A 197 15.82 -7.18 -22.46
N MET A 198 15.39 -7.05 -21.20
CA MET A 198 16.27 -7.20 -20.03
C MET A 198 16.62 -8.66 -19.77
N PRO A 199 17.93 -9.04 -19.78
CA PRO A 199 18.38 -10.39 -19.47
C PRO A 199 18.07 -10.82 -18.04
N MET A 200 17.84 -12.12 -17.82
CA MET A 200 17.59 -12.66 -16.46
C MET A 200 18.77 -12.44 -15.51
N SER A 201 20.01 -12.40 -16.03
CA SER A 201 21.21 -12.08 -15.25
C SER A 201 21.20 -10.64 -14.73
N GLU A 202 20.81 -9.68 -15.56
CA GLU A 202 20.69 -8.27 -15.17
C GLU A 202 19.58 -8.07 -14.13
N ILE A 203 18.43 -8.75 -14.30
CA ILE A 203 17.35 -8.72 -13.29
C ILE A 203 17.86 -9.27 -11.96
N ALA A 204 18.59 -10.40 -11.98
CA ALA A 204 19.15 -10.99 -10.77
C ALA A 204 20.12 -10.02 -10.06
N GLU A 205 20.99 -9.35 -10.80
CA GLU A 205 21.91 -8.34 -10.28
C GLU A 205 21.19 -7.17 -9.62
N ARG A 206 20.20 -6.57 -10.29
CA ARG A 206 19.39 -5.48 -9.74
C ARG A 206 18.64 -5.86 -8.46
N LEU A 207 18.29 -7.14 -8.34
CA LEU A 207 17.63 -7.69 -7.14
C LEU A 207 18.63 -8.15 -6.06
N CYS A 208 19.93 -7.90 -6.26
CA CYS A 208 21.03 -8.32 -5.36
C CYS A 208 21.10 -9.84 -5.15
N PHE A 209 20.84 -10.63 -6.21
CA PHE A 209 21.18 -12.06 -6.25
C PHE A 209 22.55 -12.25 -6.90
N SER A 210 23.35 -13.16 -6.35
CA SER A 210 24.69 -13.49 -6.89
C SER A 210 24.63 -14.15 -8.27
N GLU A 211 23.53 -14.83 -8.59
CA GLU A 211 23.33 -15.51 -9.87
C GLU A 211 21.86 -15.55 -10.28
N ALA A 212 21.61 -15.63 -11.61
CA ALA A 212 20.26 -15.78 -12.17
C ALA A 212 19.55 -17.07 -11.70
N SER A 213 20.31 -18.12 -11.37
CA SER A 213 19.80 -19.38 -10.83
C SER A 213 19.15 -19.21 -9.45
N TYR A 214 19.74 -18.37 -8.57
CA TYR A 214 19.18 -18.05 -7.26
C TYR A 214 17.92 -17.19 -7.39
N PHE A 215 17.94 -16.21 -8.27
CA PHE A 215 16.76 -15.43 -8.61
C PHE A 215 15.62 -16.31 -9.12
N SER A 216 15.89 -17.21 -10.05
CA SER A 216 14.87 -18.11 -10.62
C SER A 216 14.23 -19.02 -9.57
N ARG A 217 15.03 -19.56 -8.63
CA ARG A 217 14.54 -20.36 -7.51
C ARG A 217 13.69 -19.53 -6.54
N PHE A 218 14.16 -18.33 -6.20
CA PHE A 218 13.43 -17.37 -5.36
C PHE A 218 12.06 -17.03 -5.98
N PHE A 219 12.05 -16.60 -7.24
CA PHE A 219 10.85 -16.20 -7.94
C PHE A 219 9.83 -17.35 -8.03
N ARG A 220 10.30 -18.55 -8.38
CA ARG A 220 9.43 -19.75 -8.42
C ARG A 220 8.89 -20.12 -7.04
N LYS A 221 9.70 -20.01 -5.98
CA LYS A 221 9.24 -20.23 -4.59
C LYS A 221 8.11 -19.25 -4.22
N MET A 222 8.23 -17.98 -4.63
CA MET A 222 7.28 -16.92 -4.27
C MET A 222 6.02 -16.92 -5.13
N THR A 223 6.07 -17.40 -6.40
CA THR A 223 4.98 -17.27 -7.37
C THR A 223 4.43 -18.60 -7.89
N GLY A 224 5.12 -19.70 -7.65
CA GLY A 224 4.80 -21.02 -8.19
C GLY A 224 5.27 -21.27 -9.63
N ILE A 225 5.68 -20.22 -10.38
CA ILE A 225 6.11 -20.32 -11.78
C ILE A 225 7.51 -19.73 -11.99
N SER A 226 8.17 -20.10 -13.10
CA SER A 226 9.47 -19.53 -13.42
C SER A 226 9.37 -18.06 -13.89
N PRO A 227 10.47 -17.26 -13.75
CA PRO A 227 10.50 -15.90 -14.31
C PRO A 227 10.22 -15.87 -15.82
N SER A 228 10.74 -16.83 -16.58
CA SER A 228 10.52 -16.94 -18.02
C SER A 228 9.05 -17.19 -18.34
N SER A 229 8.41 -18.16 -17.67
CA SER A 229 6.99 -18.43 -17.82
C SER A 229 6.11 -17.26 -17.39
N PHE A 230 6.53 -16.48 -16.39
CA PHE A 230 5.84 -15.27 -15.99
C PHE A 230 5.90 -14.21 -17.10
N ARG A 231 7.10 -13.97 -17.67
CA ARG A 231 7.31 -13.02 -18.78
C ARG A 231 6.48 -13.37 -20.02
N GLU A 232 6.34 -14.66 -20.34
CA GLU A 232 5.53 -15.12 -21.46
C GLU A 232 4.03 -14.86 -21.28
N ARG A 233 3.52 -14.94 -20.03
CA ARG A 233 2.10 -14.72 -19.71
C ARG A 233 1.66 -13.26 -19.66
N MET A 234 2.61 -12.32 -19.66
CA MET A 234 2.35 -10.87 -19.68
C MET A 234 2.12 -10.33 -21.09
N VAL A 235 1.58 -11.17 -21.97
CA VAL A 235 1.19 -10.84 -23.38
C VAL A 235 -0.26 -10.36 -23.44
#